data_0cb0af81b98649766ec59e3ee9eff13b
#
_entry.id   0cb0af81b98649766ec59e3ee9eff13b
#
_cell.length_a   1.000
_cell.length_b   1.000
_cell.length_c   1.000
_cell.angle_alpha   90.00
_cell.angle_beta   90.00
_cell.angle_gamma   90.00
#
_symmetry.space_group_name_H-M   'P 1'
#
loop_
_entity.id
_entity.type
_entity.pdbx_description
1 polymer ?
#
loop_
_entity_poly.entity_id
_entity_poly.type
_entity_poly.pdbx_seq_one_letter_code
_entity_poly.pdbx_strand_id
1 'polypeptide(L)'
;MAGRKSDFTLTKLDDLFTTQAQRDEEQLSKIRDIPLELIDDFPDHPFKVRDDEDMMQLVESVKERGVITPATVRQKEDGRYELVSGHRRKRACELAGFETLRSEIVDLNRDEATILMVESNFQRSEILPSEKAFAYKMRLEALSRQGKRTDLTSNPLGR
;
A
#
# COMPACT_ATOMS: atom_id res chain seq x y z
N MET A 1 -14.22 -15.18 55.05
CA MET A 1 -13.05 -15.00 54.16
C MET A 1 -13.54 -14.99 52.72
N ALA A 2 -13.60 -13.84 52.13
CA ALA A 2 -14.07 -13.69 50.75
C ALA A 2 -12.94 -14.05 49.80
N GLY A 3 -13.09 -15.15 49.07
CA GLY A 3 -12.20 -15.52 47.99
C GLY A 3 -12.31 -14.49 46.86
N ARG A 4 -11.25 -13.77 46.57
CA ARG A 4 -11.12 -12.99 45.34
C ARG A 4 -11.22 -13.97 44.17
N LYS A 5 -12.37 -14.00 43.53
CA LYS A 5 -12.46 -14.52 42.17
C LYS A 5 -11.70 -13.56 41.30
N SER A 6 -10.56 -13.99 40.80
CA SER A 6 -9.89 -13.32 39.72
C SER A 6 -10.80 -13.39 38.51
N ASP A 7 -11.48 -12.28 38.22
CA ASP A 7 -12.10 -12.06 36.91
C ASP A 7 -10.97 -11.99 35.87
N PHE A 8 -10.53 -13.17 35.49
CA PHE A 8 -9.74 -13.30 34.28
C PHE A 8 -10.74 -13.06 33.15
N THR A 9 -10.76 -11.80 32.71
CA THR A 9 -11.66 -11.36 31.66
C THR A 9 -11.40 -12.16 30.39
N LEU A 10 -12.34 -13.02 30.06
CA LEU A 10 -12.44 -13.82 28.82
C LEU A 10 -12.34 -12.93 27.55
N THR A 11 -12.53 -11.62 27.67
CA THR A 11 -12.40 -10.63 26.60
C THR A 11 -11.03 -10.56 25.93
N LYS A 12 -9.96 -10.97 26.62
CA LYS A 12 -8.62 -11.03 26.01
C LYS A 12 -8.34 -12.30 25.22
N LEU A 13 -9.12 -13.34 25.43
CA LEU A 13 -9.02 -14.58 24.68
C LEU A 13 -9.78 -14.50 23.34
N ASP A 14 -10.87 -13.76 23.29
CA ASP A 14 -11.61 -13.53 22.04
C ASP A 14 -10.79 -12.73 21.02
N ASP A 15 -9.96 -11.79 21.47
CA ASP A 15 -9.03 -11.04 20.61
C ASP A 15 -7.92 -11.92 20.00
N LEU A 16 -7.63 -13.07 20.62
CA LEU A 16 -6.64 -14.02 20.09
C LEU A 16 -7.22 -15.00 19.06
N PHE A 17 -8.53 -15.09 18.99
CA PHE A 17 -9.25 -16.01 18.12
C PHE A 17 -10.06 -15.27 17.03
N THR A 18 -9.54 -14.14 16.55
CA THR A 18 -10.09 -13.58 15.31
C THR A 18 -10.07 -14.66 14.24
N THR A 19 -11.23 -15.10 13.83
CA THR A 19 -11.35 -16.12 12.78
C THR A 19 -10.78 -15.58 11.47
N GLN A 20 -10.31 -16.46 10.61
CA GLN A 20 -9.85 -16.06 9.27
C GLN A 20 -10.90 -15.23 8.54
N ALA A 21 -12.18 -15.56 8.73
CA ALA A 21 -13.29 -14.80 8.17
C ALA A 21 -13.35 -13.34 8.65
N GLN A 22 -13.07 -13.07 9.94
CA GLN A 22 -13.05 -11.70 10.48
C GLN A 22 -11.86 -10.91 9.93
N ARG A 23 -10.70 -11.53 9.76
CA ARG A 23 -9.53 -10.87 9.14
C ARG A 23 -9.77 -10.57 7.67
N ASP A 24 -10.43 -11.48 6.96
CA ASP A 24 -10.80 -11.29 5.56
C ASP A 24 -11.83 -10.17 5.42
N GLU A 25 -12.79 -10.07 6.35
CA GLU A 25 -13.79 -9.02 6.40
C GLU A 25 -13.17 -7.65 6.73
N GLU A 26 -12.21 -7.59 7.67
CA GLU A 26 -11.45 -6.38 7.96
C GLU A 26 -10.59 -5.93 6.77
N GLN A 27 -10.02 -6.87 6.03
CA GLN A 27 -9.27 -6.56 4.80
C GLN A 27 -10.19 -6.07 3.70
N LEU A 28 -11.36 -6.70 3.52
CA LEU A 28 -12.36 -6.26 2.56
C LEU A 28 -12.91 -4.86 2.88
N SER A 29 -13.00 -4.50 4.16
CA SER A 29 -13.45 -3.16 4.58
C SER A 29 -12.48 -2.03 4.21
N LYS A 30 -11.22 -2.36 3.91
CA LYS A 30 -10.19 -1.41 3.48
C LYS A 30 -10.17 -1.19 1.97
N ILE A 31 -10.89 -2.01 1.21
CA ILE A 31 -11.00 -1.89 -0.25
C ILE A 31 -12.18 -0.97 -0.57
N ARG A 32 -11.91 0.11 -1.28
CA ARG A 32 -12.91 1.11 -1.68
C ARG A 32 -12.67 1.60 -3.10
N ASP A 33 -13.73 2.06 -3.73
CA ASP A 33 -13.63 2.81 -4.98
C ASP A 33 -13.33 4.27 -4.66
N ILE A 34 -12.13 4.71 -5.00
CA ILE A 34 -11.62 6.05 -4.70
C ILE A 34 -11.62 6.87 -5.98
N PRO A 35 -12.18 8.12 -5.97
CA PRO A 35 -12.10 9.00 -7.12
C PRO A 35 -10.67 9.20 -7.59
N LEU A 36 -10.44 9.06 -8.90
CA LEU A 36 -9.09 9.20 -9.50
C LEU A 36 -8.48 10.58 -9.23
N GLU A 37 -9.31 11.61 -9.17
CA GLU A 37 -8.88 12.98 -8.84
C GLU A 37 -8.29 13.14 -7.44
N LEU A 38 -8.62 12.23 -6.51
CA LEU A 38 -8.10 12.24 -5.13
C LEU A 38 -6.84 11.40 -4.97
N ILE A 39 -6.42 10.69 -6.00
CA ILE A 39 -5.24 9.80 -5.97
C ILE A 39 -4.08 10.49 -6.66
N ASP A 40 -3.11 10.90 -5.87
CA ASP A 40 -1.86 11.47 -6.36
C ASP A 40 -0.87 10.37 -6.70
N ASP A 41 -0.04 10.61 -7.70
CA ASP A 41 1.06 9.71 -8.05
C ASP A 41 2.15 9.75 -6.96
N PHE A 42 2.84 8.63 -6.78
CA PHE A 42 3.95 8.58 -5.83
C PHE A 42 5.07 9.52 -6.30
N PRO A 43 5.57 10.43 -5.44
CA PRO A 43 6.63 11.35 -5.80
C PRO A 43 7.88 10.59 -6.27
N ASP A 44 8.51 11.08 -7.35
CA ASP A 44 9.74 10.49 -7.90
C ASP A 44 9.62 8.99 -8.23
N HIS A 45 8.43 8.55 -8.64
CA HIS A 45 8.20 7.16 -9.04
C HIS A 45 9.17 6.75 -10.15
N PRO A 46 10.07 5.76 -9.89
CA PRO A 46 11.16 5.46 -10.81
C PRO A 46 10.73 4.66 -12.04
N PHE A 47 9.57 4.01 -11.99
CA PHE A 47 9.08 3.13 -13.04
C PHE A 47 8.11 3.87 -13.95
N LYS A 48 8.46 3.99 -15.23
CA LYS A 48 7.60 4.67 -16.20
C LYS A 48 6.40 3.83 -16.58
N VAL A 49 5.24 4.46 -16.59
CA VAL A 49 4.02 3.90 -17.17
C VAL A 49 3.99 4.26 -18.66
N ARG A 50 3.88 3.25 -19.52
CA ARG A 50 3.86 3.42 -20.97
C ARG A 50 2.50 3.06 -21.52
N ASP A 51 2.04 3.82 -22.50
CA ASP A 51 0.82 3.56 -23.28
C ASP A 51 1.18 2.69 -24.49
N ASP A 52 1.55 1.44 -24.22
CA ASP A 52 1.91 0.42 -25.20
C ASP A 52 0.73 -0.55 -25.47
N GLU A 53 0.98 -1.60 -26.28
CA GLU A 53 -0.04 -2.61 -26.58
C GLU A 53 -0.52 -3.34 -25.32
N ASP A 54 0.38 -3.63 -24.37
CA ASP A 54 0.01 -4.27 -23.11
C ASP A 54 -0.91 -3.37 -22.28
N MET A 55 -0.70 -2.06 -22.33
CA MET A 55 -1.60 -1.09 -21.71
C MET A 55 -2.97 -1.11 -22.36
N MET A 56 -3.05 -1.19 -23.70
CA MET A 56 -4.32 -1.25 -24.41
C MET A 56 -5.10 -2.54 -24.08
N GLN A 57 -4.41 -3.67 -23.94
CA GLN A 57 -5.03 -4.91 -23.48
C GLN A 57 -5.56 -4.78 -22.04
N LEU A 58 -4.81 -4.12 -21.18
CA LEU A 58 -5.25 -3.84 -19.81
C LEU A 58 -6.49 -2.93 -19.80
N VAL A 59 -6.52 -1.90 -20.65
CA VAL A 59 -7.68 -1.01 -20.80
C VAL A 59 -8.93 -1.79 -21.21
N GLU A 60 -8.81 -2.68 -22.22
CA GLU A 60 -9.93 -3.51 -22.65
C GLU A 60 -10.42 -4.45 -21.52
N SER A 61 -9.48 -5.06 -20.79
CA SER A 61 -9.81 -5.89 -19.63
C SER A 61 -10.53 -5.11 -18.54
N VAL A 62 -10.08 -3.89 -18.27
CA VAL A 62 -10.70 -3.00 -17.28
C VAL A 62 -12.11 -2.58 -17.72
N LYS A 63 -12.32 -2.31 -19.01
CA LYS A 63 -13.65 -2.00 -19.57
C LYS A 63 -14.62 -3.16 -19.42
N GLU A 64 -14.15 -4.38 -19.63
CA GLU A 64 -14.98 -5.59 -19.59
C GLU A 64 -15.31 -6.05 -18.16
N ARG A 65 -14.32 -6.02 -17.28
CA ARG A 65 -14.38 -6.69 -15.96
C ARG A 65 -14.16 -5.74 -14.78
N GLY A 66 -13.80 -4.50 -15.03
CA GLY A 66 -13.35 -3.58 -13.99
C GLY A 66 -11.94 -3.94 -13.47
N VAL A 67 -11.55 -3.32 -12.39
CA VAL A 67 -10.28 -3.61 -11.71
C VAL A 67 -10.48 -4.79 -10.75
N ILE A 68 -9.97 -5.96 -11.10
CA ILE A 68 -10.11 -7.19 -10.30
C ILE A 68 -9.20 -7.13 -9.08
N THR A 69 -7.91 -6.83 -9.28
CA THR A 69 -6.94 -6.68 -8.20
C THR A 69 -6.86 -5.21 -7.81
N PRO A 70 -7.18 -4.85 -6.55
CA PRO A 70 -7.15 -3.46 -6.12
C PRO A 70 -5.75 -2.85 -6.25
N ALA A 71 -5.68 -1.56 -6.53
CA ALA A 71 -4.46 -0.79 -6.36
C ALA A 71 -4.20 -0.57 -4.85
N THR A 72 -2.97 -0.28 -4.48
CA THR A 72 -2.61 0.02 -3.10
C THR A 72 -2.35 1.51 -2.95
N VAL A 73 -3.07 2.16 -2.04
CA VAL A 73 -2.93 3.58 -1.74
C VAL A 73 -2.72 3.79 -0.23
N ARG A 74 -2.02 4.85 0.13
CA ARG A 74 -1.97 5.33 1.51
C ARG A 74 -2.70 6.65 1.63
N GLN A 75 -3.33 6.90 2.74
CA GLN A 75 -3.93 8.19 3.02
C GLN A 75 -2.86 9.20 3.45
N LYS A 76 -2.89 10.39 2.85
CA LYS A 76 -2.03 11.50 3.24
C LYS A 76 -2.69 12.35 4.34
N GLU A 77 -1.90 13.19 4.99
CA GLU A 77 -2.38 14.08 6.05
C GLU A 77 -3.44 15.09 5.58
N ASP A 78 -3.41 15.46 4.29
CA ASP A 78 -4.38 16.36 3.66
C ASP A 78 -5.73 15.70 3.31
N GLY A 79 -5.89 14.41 3.61
CA GLY A 79 -7.08 13.62 3.28
C GLY A 79 -7.09 13.04 1.86
N ARG A 80 -6.12 13.39 1.01
CA ARG A 80 -5.93 12.77 -0.30
C ARG A 80 -5.20 11.44 -0.17
N TYR A 81 -5.10 10.72 -1.26
CA TYR A 81 -4.42 9.43 -1.32
C TYR A 81 -3.17 9.52 -2.19
N GLU A 82 -2.18 8.72 -1.85
CA GLU A 82 -0.96 8.55 -2.64
C GLU A 82 -0.87 7.11 -3.12
N LEU A 83 -0.68 6.94 -4.42
CA LEU A 83 -0.63 5.63 -5.05
C LEU A 83 0.71 4.95 -4.76
N VAL A 84 0.68 3.84 -4.05
CA VAL A 84 1.87 3.05 -3.72
C VAL A 84 2.13 1.98 -4.78
N SER A 85 1.08 1.27 -5.20
CA SER A 85 1.16 0.21 -6.21
C SER A 85 -0.08 0.23 -7.11
N GLY A 86 0.10 -0.12 -8.36
CA GLY A 86 -0.99 -0.17 -9.33
C GLY A 86 -1.05 1.02 -10.29
N HIS A 87 0.07 1.68 -10.56
CA HIS A 87 0.16 2.82 -11.48
C HIS A 87 -0.37 2.50 -12.88
N ARG A 88 -0.13 1.29 -13.38
CA ARG A 88 -0.68 0.84 -14.67
C ARG A 88 -2.21 0.70 -14.62
N ARG A 89 -2.75 0.21 -13.53
CA ARG A 89 -4.21 0.08 -13.34
C ARG A 89 -4.88 1.45 -13.25
N LYS A 90 -4.26 2.40 -12.56
CA LYS A 90 -4.72 3.80 -12.53
C LYS A 90 -4.77 4.36 -13.96
N ARG A 91 -3.68 4.23 -14.71
CA ARG A 91 -3.61 4.70 -16.09
C ARG A 91 -4.65 4.03 -17.00
N ALA A 92 -4.85 2.73 -16.85
CA ALA A 92 -5.86 2.00 -17.61
C ALA A 92 -7.28 2.50 -17.29
N CYS A 93 -7.59 2.80 -16.03
CA CYS A 93 -8.86 3.40 -15.64
C CYS A 93 -9.06 4.78 -16.26
N GLU A 94 -8.04 5.63 -16.27
CA GLU A 94 -8.08 6.95 -16.91
C GLU A 94 -8.38 6.82 -18.41
N LEU A 95 -7.68 5.94 -19.10
CA LEU A 95 -7.87 5.68 -20.54
C LEU A 95 -9.22 5.02 -20.84
N ALA A 96 -9.74 4.20 -19.94
CA ALA A 96 -11.03 3.57 -20.06
C ALA A 96 -12.20 4.52 -19.75
N GLY A 97 -11.94 5.72 -19.21
CA GLY A 97 -12.97 6.69 -18.86
C GLY A 97 -13.65 6.42 -17.51
N PHE A 98 -13.03 5.65 -16.63
CA PHE A 98 -13.53 5.47 -15.26
C PHE A 98 -13.24 6.69 -14.40
N GLU A 99 -14.15 7.00 -13.48
CA GLU A 99 -14.00 8.10 -12.53
C GLU A 99 -13.35 7.66 -11.22
N THR A 100 -13.39 6.35 -10.94
CA THR A 100 -12.88 5.77 -9.69
C THR A 100 -11.89 4.63 -9.96
N LEU A 101 -11.03 4.38 -8.98
CA LEU A 101 -10.12 3.25 -8.95
C LEU A 101 -10.39 2.42 -7.71
N ARG A 102 -10.63 1.13 -7.90
CA ARG A 102 -10.74 0.19 -6.79
C ARG A 102 -9.39 0.05 -6.11
N SER A 103 -9.33 0.45 -4.85
CA SER A 103 -8.08 0.60 -4.11
C SER A 103 -8.18 0.04 -2.70
N GLU A 104 -7.10 -0.56 -2.24
CA GLU A 104 -6.88 -0.95 -0.86
C GLU A 104 -6.14 0.18 -0.12
N ILE A 105 -6.71 0.65 0.98
CA ILE A 105 -6.10 1.69 1.80
C ILE A 105 -5.20 1.02 2.85
N VAL A 106 -3.91 1.35 2.81
CA VAL A 106 -2.92 0.84 3.75
C VAL A 106 -2.44 1.94 4.69
N ASP A 107 -2.21 1.58 5.95
CA ASP A 107 -1.65 2.48 6.96
C ASP A 107 -0.12 2.34 6.98
N LEU A 108 0.53 3.09 6.11
CA LEU A 108 1.98 3.13 5.96
C LEU A 108 2.48 4.55 6.01
N ASN A 109 3.62 4.77 6.67
CA ASN A 109 4.34 6.02 6.55
C ASN A 109 5.02 6.10 5.16
N ARG A 110 5.60 7.26 4.83
CA ARG A 110 6.18 7.49 3.51
C ARG A 110 7.36 6.55 3.20
N ASP A 111 8.19 6.25 4.18
CA ASP A 111 9.35 5.36 3.99
C ASP A 111 8.92 3.91 3.77
N GLU A 112 7.96 3.44 4.55
CA GLU A 112 7.34 2.12 4.36
C GLU A 112 6.67 1.99 3.00
N ALA A 113 5.94 3.03 2.58
CA ALA A 113 5.31 3.10 1.27
C ALA A 113 6.34 3.08 0.13
N THR A 114 7.46 3.79 0.28
CA THR A 114 8.58 3.77 -0.69
C THR A 114 9.14 2.36 -0.85
N ILE A 115 9.40 1.67 0.24
CA ILE A 115 9.90 0.29 0.23
C ILE A 115 8.91 -0.63 -0.48
N LEU A 116 7.64 -0.57 -0.11
CA LEU A 116 6.59 -1.38 -0.73
C LEU A 116 6.45 -1.09 -2.23
N MET A 117 6.48 0.17 -2.62
CA MET A 117 6.42 0.59 -4.02
C MET A 117 7.56 -0.01 -4.83
N VAL A 118 8.78 0.07 -4.33
CA VAL A 118 9.97 -0.47 -5.01
C VAL A 118 9.89 -2.00 -5.10
N GLU A 119 9.60 -2.67 -3.98
CA GLU A 119 9.53 -4.14 -3.93
C GLU A 119 8.43 -4.71 -4.82
N SER A 120 7.27 -4.08 -4.87
CA SER A 120 6.16 -4.51 -5.73
C SER A 120 6.48 -4.41 -7.23
N ASN A 121 7.39 -3.54 -7.62
CA ASN A 121 7.80 -3.35 -9.01
C ASN A 121 9.00 -4.20 -9.42
N PHE A 122 9.84 -4.67 -8.48
CA PHE A 122 10.99 -5.51 -8.81
C PHE A 122 10.62 -6.89 -9.36
N GLN A 123 9.39 -7.31 -9.20
CA GLN A 123 8.88 -8.56 -9.77
C GLN A 123 8.55 -8.45 -11.28
N ARG A 124 8.64 -7.24 -11.85
CA ARG A 124 8.41 -7.03 -13.28
C ARG A 124 9.60 -7.54 -14.08
N SER A 125 9.32 -8.23 -15.18
CA SER A 125 10.33 -8.81 -16.07
C SER A 125 11.13 -7.76 -16.87
N GLU A 126 10.56 -6.57 -17.06
CA GLU A 126 11.14 -5.51 -17.88
C GLU A 126 11.31 -4.22 -17.08
N ILE A 127 12.46 -4.12 -16.40
CA ILE A 127 12.87 -2.90 -15.70
C ILE A 127 14.16 -2.40 -16.36
N LEU A 128 14.18 -1.14 -16.79
CA LEU A 128 15.37 -0.53 -17.33
C LEU A 128 16.47 -0.44 -16.25
N PRO A 129 17.76 -0.61 -16.60
CA PRO A 129 18.85 -0.49 -15.64
C PRO A 129 18.86 0.84 -14.87
N SER A 130 18.50 1.94 -15.53
CA SER A 130 18.39 3.26 -14.91
C SER A 130 17.24 3.36 -13.90
N GLU A 131 16.10 2.79 -14.22
CA GLU A 131 14.95 2.69 -13.31
C GLU A 131 15.29 1.84 -12.08
N LYS A 132 15.97 0.72 -12.30
CA LYS A 132 16.41 -0.19 -11.25
C LYS A 132 17.40 0.48 -10.29
N ALA A 133 18.40 1.18 -10.83
CA ALA A 133 19.39 1.90 -10.03
C ALA A 133 18.73 3.00 -9.16
N PHE A 134 17.81 3.76 -9.72
CA PHE A 134 17.08 4.79 -8.99
C PHE A 134 16.18 4.21 -7.92
N ALA A 135 15.48 3.11 -8.22
CA ALA A 135 14.64 2.39 -7.26
C ALA A 135 15.45 1.84 -6.07
N TYR A 136 16.63 1.26 -6.32
CA TYR A 136 17.52 0.83 -5.25
C TYR A 136 17.97 1.99 -4.36
N LYS A 137 18.30 3.13 -4.96
CA LYS A 137 18.66 4.34 -4.21
C LYS A 137 17.52 4.78 -3.30
N MET A 138 16.31 4.89 -3.82
CA MET A 138 15.12 5.26 -3.03
C MET A 138 14.89 4.29 -1.87
N ARG A 139 15.02 3.00 -2.13
CA ARG A 139 14.84 1.96 -1.11
C ARG A 139 15.89 2.06 0.00
N LEU A 140 17.16 2.24 -0.36
CA LEU A 140 18.26 2.39 0.61
C LEU A 140 18.07 3.65 1.48
N GLU A 141 17.68 4.76 0.89
CA GLU A 141 17.40 5.99 1.63
C GLU A 141 16.23 5.83 2.61
N ALA A 142 15.16 5.16 2.19
CA ALA A 142 14.02 4.86 3.04
C ALA A 142 14.39 3.94 4.21
N LEU A 143 15.15 2.88 3.96
CA LEU A 143 15.65 1.97 5.00
C LEU A 143 16.57 2.68 5.99
N SER A 144 17.45 3.55 5.50
CA SER A 144 18.34 4.35 6.35
C SER A 144 17.58 5.29 7.28
N ARG A 145 16.50 5.90 6.80
CA ARG A 145 15.65 6.75 7.66
C ARG A 145 14.90 5.95 8.71
N GLN A 146 14.45 4.74 8.39
CA GLN A 146 13.83 3.84 9.36
C GLN A 146 14.83 3.40 10.44
N GLY A 147 16.06 3.03 10.08
CA GLY A 147 17.11 2.65 11.02
C GLY A 147 17.40 3.78 12.04
N LYS A 148 17.52 5.01 11.57
CA LYS A 148 17.72 6.17 12.45
C LYS A 148 16.56 6.40 13.43
N ARG A 149 15.33 6.11 13.04
CA ARG A 149 14.16 6.20 13.93
C ARG A 149 14.20 5.15 15.04
N THR A 150 14.64 3.96 14.73
CA THR A 150 14.77 2.87 15.72
C THR A 150 15.85 3.20 16.76
N ASP A 151 16.95 3.80 16.34
CA ASP A 151 18.04 4.20 17.24
C ASP A 151 17.62 5.31 18.22
N LEU A 152 16.69 6.18 17.82
CA LEU A 152 16.15 7.23 18.68
C LEU A 152 15.18 6.70 19.75
N THR A 153 14.53 5.57 19.49
CA THR A 153 13.62 4.93 20.44
C THR A 153 14.29 3.94 21.37
N SER A 154 15.49 3.49 21.04
CA SER A 154 16.32 2.60 21.86
C SER A 154 17.32 3.35 22.72
N ASN A 155 16.97 4.53 23.21
CA ASN A 155 17.79 5.16 24.24
C ASN A 155 17.57 4.41 25.58
N PRO A 156 18.48 3.52 25.98
CA PRO A 156 18.41 2.95 27.30
C PRO A 156 18.55 4.12 28.27
N LEU A 157 17.65 4.19 29.22
CA LEU A 157 17.69 5.10 30.35
C LEU A 157 19.14 5.33 30.77
N GLY A 158 19.66 6.48 30.36
CA GLY A 158 20.96 6.92 30.76
C GLY A 158 21.03 7.02 32.27
N ARG A 159 22.03 6.46 32.80
CA ARG A 159 22.47 6.82 34.12
C ARG A 159 22.99 8.26 34.13
#